data_99ea47fa0d08ee2551fae08adf03262f
#
_entry.id   99ea47fa0d08ee2551fae08adf03262f
#
_cell.length_a   1.000
_cell.length_b   1.000
_cell.length_c   1.000
_cell.angle_alpha   90.00
_cell.angle_beta   90.00
_cell.angle_gamma   90.00
#
_symmetry.space_group_name_H-M   'P 1'
#
loop_
_entity.id
_entity.type
_entity.pdbx_description
1 polymer ?
#
loop_
_entity_poly.entity_id
_entity_poly.type
_entity_poly.pdbx_seq_one_letter_code
_entity_poly.pdbx_strand_id
1 'polypeptide(L)'
;IGSCISLYEDELIFSSNMRNENLPDEFNRYDFDIYSVDLKKNKKIAVSISRLNSVNNDLSGSLYYDGSKLMYSKFNNDNFDIYESLRKDNNWTVGKRKMGDELRGPNTENDEFFTSYDPPEVKVYFITNGGYSGNKDIYFSGVKNKERNIWGGAQSAGIEINTNYDEGSVYIHPDGKTMYFSSKGHDSMGGYDIFVSEIDELGQWGKPVNLGYPINTIYDDNYFVMTADGRTAYFSSNRPSGNGGYDIYKMKYKGDKKLMLSQSEDKLFSEIKPIASLKKENVAKESLKLLTIFRGKVLDKVSLKPVEAEIKIIDNSSEN
;
A
#
# COMPACT_ATOMS: atom_id res chain seq x y z
N ILE A 1 9.29 10.61 0.46
CA ILE A 1 9.98 9.39 0.86
C ILE A 1 8.93 8.29 0.99
N GLY A 2 9.13 7.14 0.36
CA GLY A 2 8.38 5.92 0.63
C GLY A 2 6.99 5.83 0.02
N SER A 3 6.94 5.46 -1.21
CA SER A 3 5.73 4.92 -1.84
C SER A 3 5.98 3.45 -2.20
N CYS A 4 4.92 2.67 -2.33
CA CYS A 4 4.97 1.29 -2.77
C CYS A 4 5.95 0.41 -1.95
N ILE A 5 5.40 -0.35 -1.03
CA ILE A 5 6.16 -1.13 -0.05
C ILE A 5 5.97 -2.62 -0.34
N SER A 6 7.08 -3.38 -0.28
CA SER A 6 7.08 -4.84 -0.25
C SER A 6 7.86 -5.34 0.96
N LEU A 7 7.44 -6.47 1.50
CA LEU A 7 8.05 -7.06 2.68
C LEU A 7 8.33 -8.55 2.46
N TYR A 8 9.57 -8.97 2.77
CA TYR A 8 9.94 -10.37 2.88
C TYR A 8 10.85 -10.55 4.09
N GLU A 9 10.45 -11.37 5.04
CA GLU A 9 11.16 -11.53 6.33
C GLU A 9 11.43 -10.17 6.99
N ASP A 10 12.70 -9.79 7.06
CA ASP A 10 13.16 -8.52 7.63
C ASP A 10 13.69 -7.55 6.57
N GLU A 11 13.45 -7.81 5.30
CA GLU A 11 13.77 -6.91 4.20
C GLU A 11 12.52 -6.15 3.77
N LEU A 12 12.61 -4.82 3.78
CA LEU A 12 11.60 -3.94 3.23
C LEU A 12 12.15 -3.34 1.93
N ILE A 13 11.41 -3.50 0.82
CA ILE A 13 11.69 -2.87 -0.47
C ILE A 13 10.64 -1.79 -0.71
N PHE A 14 11.06 -0.62 -1.16
CA PHE A 14 10.17 0.51 -1.38
C PHE A 14 10.71 1.46 -2.44
N SER A 15 9.84 2.28 -3.01
CA SER A 15 10.25 3.35 -3.92
C SER A 15 10.38 4.68 -3.19
N SER A 16 11.33 5.47 -3.60
CA SER A 16 11.53 6.80 -3.06
C SER A 16 12.23 7.71 -4.07
N ASN A 17 11.89 8.98 -4.03
CA ASN A 17 12.62 10.04 -4.71
C ASN A 17 13.68 10.69 -3.79
N MET A 18 14.25 9.93 -2.87
CA MET A 18 15.36 10.40 -2.05
C MET A 18 16.52 10.82 -2.95
N ARG A 19 17.07 12.02 -2.70
CA ARG A 19 18.30 12.44 -3.36
C ARG A 19 19.41 11.44 -3.07
N ASN A 20 19.98 10.86 -4.10
CA ASN A 20 21.22 10.13 -3.97
C ASN A 20 22.36 11.16 -3.93
N GLU A 21 22.91 11.43 -2.75
CA GLU A 21 23.99 12.41 -2.53
C GLU A 21 25.26 12.10 -3.33
N ASN A 22 25.35 10.91 -3.92
CA ASN A 22 26.48 10.47 -4.74
C ASN A 22 26.28 10.70 -6.25
N LEU A 23 25.13 11.22 -6.70
CA LEU A 23 24.92 11.59 -8.09
C LEU A 23 25.22 13.09 -8.29
N PRO A 24 25.90 13.45 -9.39
CA PRO A 24 26.16 14.85 -9.71
C PRO A 24 24.87 15.66 -9.81
N ASP A 25 24.87 16.88 -9.28
CA ASP A 25 23.73 17.82 -9.29
C ASP A 25 23.19 18.17 -10.69
N GLU A 26 23.87 17.77 -11.76
CA GLU A 26 23.52 18.05 -13.16
C GLU A 26 22.22 17.32 -13.60
N PHE A 27 21.83 16.25 -12.90
CA PHE A 27 20.58 15.53 -13.13
C PHE A 27 19.61 15.80 -11.98
N ASN A 28 19.10 17.00 -11.90
CA ASN A 28 18.09 17.45 -10.92
C ASN A 28 16.74 16.68 -11.08
N ARG A 29 16.81 15.36 -11.18
CA ARG A 29 15.67 14.46 -11.38
C ARG A 29 15.20 14.00 -10.04
N TYR A 30 13.93 14.28 -9.74
CA TYR A 30 13.19 13.73 -8.61
C TYR A 30 12.50 12.41 -8.99
N ASP A 31 13.19 11.59 -9.77
CA ASP A 31 12.65 10.29 -10.20
C ASP A 31 12.61 9.35 -9.02
N PHE A 32 11.63 8.47 -9.05
CA PHE A 32 11.50 7.41 -8.04
C PHE A 32 12.41 6.25 -8.40
N ASP A 33 13.21 5.86 -7.42
CA ASP A 33 14.07 4.69 -7.44
C ASP A 33 13.63 3.65 -6.42
N ILE A 34 14.01 2.39 -6.65
CA ILE A 34 13.74 1.27 -5.75
C ILE A 34 14.90 1.09 -4.78
N TYR A 35 14.57 1.03 -3.49
CA TYR A 35 15.51 0.86 -2.38
C TYR A 35 15.14 -0.37 -1.56
N SER A 36 16.12 -0.94 -0.87
CA SER A 36 15.91 -1.93 0.18
C SER A 36 16.46 -1.46 1.53
N VAL A 37 15.85 -1.94 2.60
CA VAL A 37 16.33 -1.74 3.97
C VAL A 37 16.21 -3.04 4.77
N ASP A 38 17.29 -3.37 5.49
CA ASP A 38 17.33 -4.49 6.43
C ASP A 38 16.78 -4.02 7.80
N LEU A 39 15.65 -4.58 8.20
CA LEU A 39 14.94 -4.22 9.42
C LEU A 39 15.58 -4.79 10.70
N LYS A 40 16.48 -5.78 10.60
CA LYS A 40 17.23 -6.33 11.73
C LYS A 40 18.36 -5.41 12.18
N LYS A 41 18.91 -4.63 11.24
CA LYS A 41 20.01 -3.73 11.58
C LYS A 41 19.58 -2.62 12.52
N ASN A 42 20.41 -2.31 13.51
CA ASN A 42 20.16 -1.20 14.45
C ASN A 42 20.07 0.14 13.73
N LYS A 43 20.97 0.40 12.79
CA LYS A 43 20.92 1.56 11.89
C LYS A 43 20.29 1.13 10.57
N LYS A 44 19.08 1.60 10.30
CA LYS A 44 18.35 1.34 9.07
C LYS A 44 18.82 2.30 8.00
N ILE A 45 19.57 1.76 7.04
CA ILE A 45 20.06 2.53 5.88
C ILE A 45 19.38 1.96 4.65
N ALA A 46 18.73 2.82 3.88
CA ALA A 46 18.18 2.45 2.59
C ALA A 46 19.32 2.32 1.58
N VAL A 47 19.32 1.23 0.83
CA VAL A 47 20.30 0.92 -0.21
C VAL A 47 19.57 0.84 -1.54
N SER A 48 20.03 1.62 -2.53
CA SER A 48 19.48 1.61 -3.88
C SER A 48 19.73 0.25 -4.55
N ILE A 49 18.71 -0.28 -5.22
CA ILE A 49 18.82 -1.53 -6.00
C ILE A 49 19.13 -1.18 -7.45
N SER A 50 20.36 -0.82 -7.73
CA SER A 50 20.81 -0.26 -9.00
C SER A 50 20.45 -1.07 -10.25
N ARG A 51 20.26 -2.39 -10.14
CA ARG A 51 19.88 -3.25 -11.28
C ARG A 51 18.40 -3.13 -11.66
N LEU A 52 17.56 -2.62 -10.78
CA LEU A 52 16.15 -2.37 -11.04
C LEU A 52 15.93 -0.93 -11.50
N ASN A 53 16.76 -0.02 -11.02
CA ASN A 53 16.61 1.41 -11.25
C ASN A 53 17.16 1.82 -12.63
N SER A 54 16.48 2.76 -13.25
CA SER A 54 16.81 3.33 -14.56
C SER A 54 16.98 4.85 -14.47
N VAL A 55 16.96 5.52 -15.62
CA VAL A 55 16.96 6.99 -15.70
C VAL A 55 15.55 7.59 -15.58
N ASN A 56 14.53 6.75 -15.47
CA ASN A 56 13.12 7.12 -15.33
C ASN A 56 12.60 6.62 -13.99
N ASN A 57 11.32 6.89 -13.72
CA ASN A 57 10.66 6.38 -12.52
C ASN A 57 10.56 4.85 -12.50
N ASP A 58 11.05 4.26 -11.42
CA ASP A 58 10.95 2.84 -11.12
C ASP A 58 10.20 2.67 -9.79
N LEU A 59 9.06 1.99 -9.83
CA LEU A 59 8.18 1.84 -8.68
C LEU A 59 8.20 0.39 -8.19
N SER A 60 8.52 0.18 -6.92
CA SER A 60 8.42 -1.12 -6.28
C SER A 60 7.00 -1.67 -6.40
N GLY A 61 6.86 -2.94 -6.50
CA GLY A 61 5.57 -3.64 -6.50
C GLY A 61 5.54 -4.67 -5.38
N SER A 62 5.48 -5.95 -5.69
CA SER A 62 5.43 -6.99 -4.68
C SER A 62 6.56 -7.99 -4.78
N LEU A 63 7.09 -8.35 -3.61
CA LEU A 63 7.90 -9.55 -3.46
C LEU A 63 7.02 -10.79 -3.50
N TYR A 64 7.49 -11.81 -4.17
CA TYR A 64 6.92 -13.14 -4.06
C TYR A 64 7.14 -13.68 -2.64
N TYR A 65 6.25 -14.55 -2.16
CA TYR A 65 6.20 -14.98 -0.76
C TYR A 65 7.49 -15.67 -0.28
N ASP A 66 8.31 -16.22 -1.18
CA ASP A 66 9.61 -16.82 -0.87
C ASP A 66 10.80 -15.87 -1.07
N GLY A 67 10.53 -14.61 -1.42
CA GLY A 67 11.53 -13.58 -1.67
C GLY A 67 12.35 -13.77 -2.95
N SER A 68 12.03 -14.78 -3.78
CA SER A 68 12.82 -15.12 -4.98
C SER A 68 12.57 -14.23 -6.18
N LYS A 69 11.43 -13.52 -6.20
CA LYS A 69 11.00 -12.67 -7.30
C LYS A 69 10.48 -11.35 -6.80
N LEU A 70 10.68 -10.30 -7.57
CA LEU A 70 10.08 -8.99 -7.37
C LEU A 70 9.37 -8.57 -8.66
N MET A 71 8.09 -8.29 -8.57
CA MET A 71 7.41 -7.48 -9.57
C MET A 71 7.56 -6.00 -9.23
N TYR A 72 7.78 -5.20 -10.25
CA TYR A 72 7.91 -3.76 -10.12
C TYR A 72 7.42 -3.09 -11.40
N SER A 73 7.14 -1.80 -11.34
CA SER A 73 6.69 -1.04 -12.49
C SER A 73 7.78 -0.08 -12.92
N LYS A 74 7.98 0.00 -14.21
CA LYS A 74 9.01 0.83 -14.81
C LYS A 74 8.39 1.72 -15.87
N PHE A 75 8.70 3.01 -15.83
CA PHE A 75 8.29 3.95 -16.85
C PHE A 75 9.09 3.72 -18.14
N ASN A 76 8.38 3.43 -19.22
CA ASN A 76 8.97 3.07 -20.51
C ASN A 76 8.57 4.10 -21.57
N ASN A 77 9.09 5.33 -21.44
CA ASN A 77 8.89 6.49 -22.30
C ASN A 77 7.46 7.01 -22.40
N ASP A 78 6.43 6.15 -22.46
CA ASP A 78 5.03 6.53 -22.66
C ASP A 78 4.16 6.20 -21.44
N ASN A 79 4.37 5.04 -20.82
CA ASN A 79 3.57 4.51 -19.71
C ASN A 79 4.40 3.66 -18.75
N PHE A 80 3.77 3.31 -17.62
CA PHE A 80 4.33 2.33 -16.70
C PHE A 80 3.95 0.92 -17.11
N ASP A 81 4.93 0.06 -17.23
CA ASP A 81 4.78 -1.37 -17.49
C ASP A 81 5.22 -2.22 -16.29
N ILE A 82 4.62 -3.39 -16.12
CA ILE A 82 4.99 -4.38 -15.12
C ILE A 82 6.19 -5.20 -15.62
N TYR A 83 7.24 -5.24 -14.78
CA TYR A 83 8.45 -6.03 -14.96
C TYR A 83 8.59 -7.04 -13.83
N GLU A 84 9.34 -8.11 -14.07
CA GLU A 84 9.72 -9.11 -13.08
C GLU A 84 11.22 -9.27 -13.04
N SER A 85 11.80 -9.24 -11.85
CA SER A 85 13.20 -9.56 -11.59
C SER A 85 13.30 -10.79 -10.70
N LEU A 86 14.33 -11.59 -10.89
CA LEU A 86 14.62 -12.77 -10.08
C LEU A 86 15.78 -12.49 -9.14
N ARG A 87 15.72 -13.01 -7.92
CA ARG A 87 16.84 -12.97 -6.97
C ARG A 87 17.78 -14.13 -7.25
N LYS A 88 19.05 -13.82 -7.48
CA LYS A 88 20.15 -14.79 -7.65
C LYS A 88 21.32 -14.36 -6.80
N ASP A 89 21.83 -15.24 -5.96
CA ASP A 89 23.02 -15.01 -5.12
C ASP A 89 22.92 -13.67 -4.32
N ASN A 90 21.77 -13.43 -3.70
CA ASN A 90 21.42 -12.19 -2.98
C ASN A 90 21.39 -10.91 -3.85
N ASN A 91 21.46 -11.04 -5.17
CA ASN A 91 21.35 -9.91 -6.10
C ASN A 91 20.11 -10.05 -6.99
N TRP A 92 19.59 -8.93 -7.43
CA TRP A 92 18.50 -8.89 -8.40
C TRP A 92 19.03 -8.99 -9.84
N THR A 93 18.34 -9.74 -10.69
CA THR A 93 18.59 -9.73 -12.14
C THR A 93 18.02 -8.45 -12.76
N VAL A 94 18.44 -8.13 -13.98
CA VAL A 94 17.74 -7.11 -14.77
C VAL A 94 16.31 -7.59 -15.02
N GLY A 95 15.34 -6.72 -14.76
CA GLY A 95 13.94 -7.07 -14.91
C GLY A 95 13.53 -7.33 -16.34
N LYS A 96 12.58 -8.23 -16.51
CA LYS A 96 11.96 -8.54 -17.78
C LYS A 96 10.52 -8.09 -17.79
N ARG A 97 10.09 -7.36 -18.83
CA ARG A 97 8.72 -6.96 -19.04
C ARG A 97 7.81 -8.20 -19.03
N LYS A 98 6.70 -8.12 -18.29
CA LYS A 98 5.73 -9.23 -18.26
C LYS A 98 5.03 -9.35 -19.61
N MET A 99 5.00 -10.55 -20.13
CA MET A 99 4.43 -10.83 -21.45
C MET A 99 3.06 -11.50 -21.30
N GLY A 100 2.14 -11.07 -22.15
CA GLY A 100 0.87 -11.75 -22.35
C GLY A 100 0.93 -12.79 -23.48
N ASP A 101 -0.23 -13.32 -23.85
CA ASP A 101 -0.41 -13.96 -25.14
C ASP A 101 -0.33 -12.90 -26.26
N GLU A 102 -0.27 -13.33 -27.52
CA GLU A 102 0.03 -12.47 -28.68
C GLU A 102 -0.77 -11.17 -28.79
N LEU A 103 -1.90 -11.07 -28.09
CA LEU A 103 -2.84 -9.93 -28.17
C LEU A 103 -3.19 -9.32 -26.82
N ARG A 104 -2.95 -10.00 -25.69
CA ARG A 104 -3.41 -9.57 -24.37
C ARG A 104 -2.44 -10.01 -23.27
N GLY A 105 -2.12 -9.13 -22.37
CA GLY A 105 -1.27 -9.38 -21.20
C GLY A 105 -1.63 -8.48 -20.03
N PRO A 106 -0.86 -8.51 -18.94
CA PRO A 106 -1.03 -7.57 -17.86
C PRO A 106 -0.68 -6.14 -18.28
N ASN A 107 0.27 -5.96 -19.20
CA ASN A 107 0.68 -4.66 -19.71
C ASN A 107 -0.14 -4.27 -20.94
N THR A 108 -0.65 -3.04 -20.95
CA THR A 108 -1.50 -2.47 -22.00
C THR A 108 -0.87 -1.19 -22.56
N GLU A 109 -1.65 -0.33 -23.21
CA GLU A 109 -1.25 1.03 -23.60
C GLU A 109 -1.39 2.06 -22.46
N ASN A 110 -1.97 1.63 -21.34
CA ASN A 110 -2.17 2.45 -20.15
C ASN A 110 -1.03 2.23 -19.15
N ASP A 111 -1.10 2.92 -18.01
CA ASP A 111 -0.20 2.69 -16.89
C ASP A 111 -0.63 1.45 -16.10
N GLU A 112 0.31 0.57 -15.81
CA GLU A 112 0.17 -0.52 -14.86
C GLU A 112 1.24 -0.41 -13.78
N PHE A 113 0.79 -0.28 -12.52
CA PHE A 113 1.69 -0.10 -11.40
C PHE A 113 1.19 -0.73 -10.10
N PHE A 114 2.05 -0.78 -9.07
CA PHE A 114 1.74 -1.24 -7.71
C PHE A 114 1.16 -2.65 -7.65
N THR A 115 1.96 -3.60 -8.10
CA THR A 115 1.57 -5.00 -8.21
C THR A 115 1.47 -5.73 -6.88
N SER A 116 0.64 -6.76 -6.80
CA SER A 116 0.62 -7.76 -5.74
C SER A 116 0.42 -9.16 -6.29
N TYR A 117 1.29 -10.09 -5.89
CA TYR A 117 1.09 -11.50 -6.19
C TYR A 117 -0.05 -12.07 -5.36
N ASP A 118 -0.80 -12.99 -5.99
CA ASP A 118 -1.71 -13.91 -5.31
C ASP A 118 -0.94 -15.21 -5.02
N PRO A 119 -0.84 -15.67 -3.77
CA PRO A 119 -0.43 -17.04 -3.48
C PRO A 119 -1.56 -18.00 -3.94
N PRO A 120 -1.35 -18.92 -4.82
CA PRO A 120 -0.19 -19.67 -5.26
C PRO A 120 0.42 -19.23 -6.61
N GLU A 121 0.54 -17.97 -6.90
CA GLU A 121 1.13 -17.42 -8.14
C GLU A 121 0.30 -17.74 -9.40
N VAL A 122 -1.02 -17.65 -9.26
CA VAL A 122 -1.94 -17.82 -10.39
C VAL A 122 -2.50 -16.51 -10.89
N LYS A 123 -2.40 -15.44 -10.09
CA LYS A 123 -2.82 -14.08 -10.43
C LYS A 123 -1.78 -13.07 -9.99
N VAL A 124 -1.77 -11.95 -10.67
CA VAL A 124 -1.14 -10.70 -10.22
C VAL A 124 -2.20 -9.62 -10.25
N TYR A 125 -2.36 -8.93 -9.13
CA TYR A 125 -3.19 -7.73 -9.01
C TYR A 125 -2.32 -6.50 -9.23
N PHE A 126 -2.88 -5.46 -9.80
CA PHE A 126 -2.18 -4.20 -10.08
C PHE A 126 -3.18 -3.05 -10.23
N ILE A 127 -2.67 -1.85 -10.18
CA ILE A 127 -3.43 -0.64 -10.44
C ILE A 127 -3.24 -0.26 -11.91
N THR A 128 -4.31 0.15 -12.58
CA THR A 128 -4.24 0.73 -13.93
C THR A 128 -5.15 1.96 -14.04
N ASN A 129 -4.75 2.91 -14.89
CA ASN A 129 -5.59 4.04 -15.28
C ASN A 129 -6.43 3.76 -16.54
N GLY A 130 -6.34 2.54 -17.07
CA GLY A 130 -7.13 2.05 -18.20
C GLY A 130 -8.51 1.53 -17.84
N GLY A 131 -9.03 1.84 -16.65
CA GLY A 131 -10.33 1.43 -16.16
C GLY A 131 -11.50 2.16 -16.85
N TYR A 132 -12.71 1.70 -16.56
CA TYR A 132 -13.95 2.19 -17.21
C TYR A 132 -14.27 3.65 -16.87
N SER A 133 -13.88 4.10 -15.67
CA SER A 133 -14.15 5.45 -15.16
C SER A 133 -13.09 6.48 -15.59
N GLY A 134 -11.95 6.03 -16.16
CA GLY A 134 -10.78 6.87 -16.39
C GLY A 134 -10.01 7.22 -15.12
N ASN A 135 -10.39 6.64 -13.98
CA ASN A 135 -9.69 6.70 -12.72
C ASN A 135 -8.73 5.50 -12.58
N LYS A 136 -8.01 5.46 -11.48
CA LYS A 136 -7.14 4.33 -11.14
C LYS A 136 -7.96 3.23 -10.50
N ASP A 137 -7.96 2.05 -11.11
CA ASP A 137 -8.71 0.88 -10.68
C ASP A 137 -7.80 -0.32 -10.40
N ILE A 138 -8.23 -1.23 -9.53
CA ILE A 138 -7.57 -2.51 -9.30
C ILE A 138 -8.02 -3.52 -10.35
N TYR A 139 -7.02 -4.05 -11.06
CA TYR A 139 -7.18 -5.12 -12.03
C TYR A 139 -6.33 -6.32 -11.64
N PHE A 140 -6.58 -7.44 -12.26
CA PHE A 140 -5.72 -8.62 -12.16
C PHE A 140 -5.54 -9.31 -13.50
N SER A 141 -4.43 -10.04 -13.62
CA SER A 141 -4.15 -10.94 -14.73
C SER A 141 -3.85 -12.33 -14.19
N GLY A 142 -4.40 -13.37 -14.82
CA GLY A 142 -4.17 -14.76 -14.46
C GLY A 142 -3.11 -15.41 -15.33
N VAL A 143 -2.37 -16.39 -14.78
CA VAL A 143 -1.40 -17.18 -15.53
C VAL A 143 -2.12 -18.10 -16.51
N LYS A 144 -1.80 -17.99 -17.81
CA LYS A 144 -2.27 -18.89 -18.88
C LYS A 144 -1.32 -20.05 -19.14
N ASN A 145 -0.03 -19.80 -19.08
CA ASN A 145 0.99 -20.83 -19.24
C ASN A 145 2.13 -20.57 -18.26
N LYS A 146 2.24 -21.42 -17.24
CA LYS A 146 3.23 -21.25 -16.17
C LYS A 146 4.66 -21.50 -16.66
N GLU A 147 4.86 -22.49 -17.54
CA GLU A 147 6.18 -22.86 -18.06
C GLU A 147 6.78 -21.75 -18.95
N ARG A 148 5.93 -21.12 -19.75
CA ARG A 148 6.31 -20.02 -20.64
C ARG A 148 6.18 -18.64 -19.98
N ASN A 149 5.71 -18.58 -18.74
CA ASN A 149 5.43 -17.32 -18.01
C ASN A 149 4.51 -16.37 -18.80
N ILE A 150 3.46 -16.94 -19.43
CA ILE A 150 2.47 -16.20 -20.21
C ILE A 150 1.26 -15.89 -19.34
N TRP A 151 0.88 -14.64 -19.32
CA TRP A 151 -0.24 -14.10 -18.55
C TRP A 151 -1.42 -13.74 -19.47
N GLY A 152 -2.62 -13.82 -18.95
CA GLY A 152 -3.85 -13.42 -19.65
C GLY A 152 -4.04 -11.91 -19.67
N GLY A 153 -5.11 -11.49 -20.34
CA GLY A 153 -5.52 -10.07 -20.34
C GLY A 153 -5.95 -9.61 -18.97
N ALA A 154 -5.82 -8.31 -18.75
CA ALA A 154 -6.27 -7.62 -17.55
C ALA A 154 -7.79 -7.73 -17.36
N GLN A 155 -8.23 -7.98 -16.12
CA GLN A 155 -9.63 -8.08 -15.70
C GLN A 155 -9.83 -7.23 -14.46
N SER A 156 -10.97 -6.53 -14.36
CA SER A 156 -11.32 -5.74 -13.18
C SER A 156 -11.49 -6.60 -11.94
N ALA A 157 -11.07 -6.10 -10.77
CA ALA A 157 -11.30 -6.75 -9.48
C ALA A 157 -12.80 -6.73 -9.05
N GLY A 158 -13.64 -6.02 -9.76
CA GLY A 158 -15.08 -5.97 -9.55
C GLY A 158 -15.56 -4.69 -8.87
N ILE A 159 -16.88 -4.49 -8.92
CA ILE A 159 -17.55 -3.26 -8.43
C ILE A 159 -17.57 -3.13 -6.91
N GLU A 160 -17.35 -4.23 -6.17
CA GLU A 160 -17.20 -4.17 -4.72
C GLU A 160 -15.86 -3.57 -4.31
N ILE A 161 -14.84 -3.63 -5.18
CA ILE A 161 -13.49 -3.13 -4.93
C ILE A 161 -13.27 -1.78 -5.60
N ASN A 162 -13.56 -1.69 -6.90
CA ASN A 162 -13.35 -0.47 -7.69
C ASN A 162 -14.54 0.49 -7.54
N THR A 163 -14.24 1.76 -7.37
CA THR A 163 -15.23 2.83 -7.17
C THR A 163 -15.19 3.83 -8.32
N ASN A 164 -15.94 4.92 -8.20
CA ASN A 164 -15.82 6.08 -9.11
C ASN A 164 -14.65 7.01 -8.72
N TYR A 165 -13.81 6.60 -7.77
CA TYR A 165 -12.64 7.32 -7.31
C TYR A 165 -11.40 6.48 -7.54
N ASP A 166 -10.22 7.06 -7.26
CA ASP A 166 -8.95 6.32 -7.41
C ASP A 166 -8.78 5.26 -6.34
N GLU A 167 -8.42 4.05 -6.75
CA GLU A 167 -7.75 3.03 -5.95
C GLU A 167 -6.24 3.22 -6.10
N GLY A 168 -5.50 3.24 -4.97
CA GLY A 168 -4.09 3.69 -4.95
C GLY A 168 -3.06 2.59 -4.83
N SER A 169 -3.40 1.47 -4.19
CA SER A 169 -2.51 0.33 -3.99
C SER A 169 -3.30 -0.94 -3.69
N VAL A 170 -2.68 -2.10 -3.92
CA VAL A 170 -3.25 -3.41 -3.64
C VAL A 170 -2.19 -4.32 -3.01
N TYR A 171 -2.59 -5.09 -2.01
CA TYR A 171 -1.78 -6.13 -1.38
C TYR A 171 -2.62 -7.34 -1.06
N ILE A 172 -2.27 -8.50 -1.62
CA ILE A 172 -2.87 -9.79 -1.29
C ILE A 172 -2.06 -10.41 -0.17
N HIS A 173 -2.71 -10.68 0.95
CA HIS A 173 -2.08 -11.35 2.08
C HIS A 173 -1.68 -12.79 1.70
N PRO A 174 -0.59 -13.35 2.26
CA PRO A 174 -0.14 -14.72 1.98
C PRO A 174 -1.15 -15.83 2.25
N ASP A 175 -2.29 -15.55 2.92
CA ASP A 175 -3.39 -16.52 3.04
C ASP A 175 -4.19 -16.73 1.74
N GLY A 176 -3.97 -15.88 0.72
CA GLY A 176 -4.68 -15.93 -0.55
C GLY A 176 -6.17 -15.58 -0.45
N LYS A 177 -6.64 -15.09 0.70
CA LYS A 177 -8.05 -14.82 0.99
C LYS A 177 -8.35 -13.40 1.37
N THR A 178 -7.33 -12.64 1.75
CA THR A 178 -7.47 -11.28 2.27
C THR A 178 -6.76 -10.29 1.35
N MET A 179 -7.48 -9.29 0.89
CA MET A 179 -6.95 -8.15 0.14
C MET A 179 -6.94 -6.92 1.05
N TYR A 180 -5.82 -6.23 1.10
CA TYR A 180 -5.72 -4.86 1.59
C TYR A 180 -5.50 -3.94 0.40
N PHE A 181 -6.18 -2.82 0.36
CA PHE A 181 -6.03 -1.85 -0.70
C PHE A 181 -6.30 -0.44 -0.20
N SER A 182 -5.85 0.55 -0.92
CA SER A 182 -6.17 1.94 -0.61
C SER A 182 -7.13 2.51 -1.65
N SER A 183 -8.07 3.31 -1.19
CA SER A 183 -9.08 3.94 -2.03
C SER A 183 -9.46 5.33 -1.50
N LYS A 184 -9.82 6.23 -2.41
CA LYS A 184 -10.47 7.51 -2.10
C LYS A 184 -12.00 7.38 -2.02
N GLY A 185 -12.53 6.22 -2.39
CA GLY A 185 -13.95 5.85 -2.27
C GLY A 185 -14.26 5.12 -0.97
N HIS A 186 -15.34 4.33 -0.94
CA HIS A 186 -15.73 3.45 0.19
C HIS A 186 -15.88 4.16 1.54
N ASP A 187 -16.39 5.37 1.57
CA ASP A 187 -16.48 6.17 2.82
C ASP A 187 -15.11 6.43 3.46
N SER A 188 -14.09 6.78 2.67
CA SER A 188 -12.80 7.19 3.20
C SER A 188 -12.96 8.44 4.09
N MET A 189 -12.12 8.54 5.12
CA MET A 189 -12.17 9.66 6.07
C MET A 189 -11.22 10.81 5.68
N GLY A 190 -10.33 10.58 4.72
CA GLY A 190 -9.33 11.52 4.27
C GLY A 190 -9.14 11.50 2.76
N GLY A 191 -7.88 11.44 2.33
CA GLY A 191 -7.50 11.17 0.95
C GLY A 191 -7.63 9.68 0.65
N TYR A 192 -6.51 9.00 0.41
CA TYR A 192 -6.51 7.54 0.39
C TYR A 192 -6.62 6.96 1.80
N ASP A 193 -7.55 6.03 1.98
CA ASP A 193 -7.67 5.20 3.18
C ASP A 193 -7.41 3.74 2.85
N ILE A 194 -6.92 2.97 3.82
CA ILE A 194 -6.66 1.54 3.68
C ILE A 194 -7.89 0.75 4.08
N PHE A 195 -8.31 -0.15 3.19
CA PHE A 195 -9.45 -1.03 3.36
C PHE A 195 -9.01 -2.49 3.35
N VAL A 196 -9.85 -3.36 3.89
CA VAL A 196 -9.69 -4.80 3.82
C VAL A 196 -10.95 -5.44 3.24
N SER A 197 -10.75 -6.42 2.35
CA SER A 197 -11.80 -7.26 1.79
C SER A 197 -11.38 -8.73 1.85
N GLU A 198 -12.35 -9.63 1.98
CA GLU A 198 -12.14 -11.07 1.93
C GLU A 198 -12.82 -11.67 0.70
N ILE A 199 -12.15 -12.67 0.10
CA ILE A 199 -12.70 -13.40 -1.03
C ILE A 199 -13.63 -14.49 -0.53
N ASP A 200 -14.79 -14.65 -1.15
CA ASP A 200 -15.76 -15.68 -0.84
C ASP A 200 -15.44 -17.03 -1.53
N GLU A 201 -16.26 -18.01 -1.28
CA GLU A 201 -16.14 -19.37 -1.87
C GLU A 201 -16.32 -19.38 -3.40
N LEU A 202 -16.95 -18.35 -3.97
CA LEU A 202 -17.13 -18.18 -5.41
C LEU A 202 -15.97 -17.44 -6.06
N GLY A 203 -14.98 -17.00 -5.27
CA GLY A 203 -13.83 -16.26 -5.75
C GLY A 203 -14.12 -14.77 -6.02
N GLN A 204 -15.16 -14.21 -5.38
CA GLN A 204 -15.53 -12.80 -5.47
C GLN A 204 -15.10 -12.06 -4.21
N TRP A 205 -14.56 -10.86 -4.39
CA TRP A 205 -14.23 -9.99 -3.28
C TRP A 205 -15.50 -9.42 -2.64
N GLY A 206 -15.56 -9.54 -1.32
CA GLY A 206 -16.69 -9.03 -0.53
C GLY A 206 -16.58 -7.52 -0.29
N LYS A 207 -17.63 -6.98 0.34
CA LYS A 207 -17.70 -5.55 0.68
C LYS A 207 -16.51 -5.12 1.55
N PRO A 208 -15.76 -4.08 1.15
CA PRO A 208 -14.60 -3.62 1.90
C PRO A 208 -14.96 -3.00 3.25
N VAL A 209 -14.05 -3.13 4.20
CA VAL A 209 -14.14 -2.49 5.52
C VAL A 209 -12.95 -1.57 5.71
N ASN A 210 -13.23 -0.30 6.06
CA ASN A 210 -12.21 0.68 6.39
C ASN A 210 -11.45 0.25 7.66
N LEU A 211 -10.12 0.24 7.65
CA LEU A 211 -9.31 -0.16 8.80
C LEU A 211 -9.41 0.84 9.97
N GLY A 212 -9.88 2.05 9.70
CA GLY A 212 -10.14 3.07 10.70
C GLY A 212 -8.88 3.63 11.37
N TYR A 213 -9.11 4.59 12.25
CA TYR A 213 -8.04 5.17 13.06
C TYR A 213 -7.46 4.11 14.03
N PRO A 214 -6.14 4.10 14.26
CA PRO A 214 -5.13 5.08 13.84
C PRO A 214 -4.37 4.69 12.56
N ILE A 215 -4.81 3.68 11.82
CA ILE A 215 -4.22 3.34 10.52
C ILE A 215 -4.58 4.43 9.52
N ASN A 216 -5.87 4.65 9.34
CA ASN A 216 -6.41 5.69 8.49
C ASN A 216 -6.60 7.00 9.27
N THR A 217 -6.31 8.10 8.61
CA THR A 217 -6.39 9.47 9.13
C THR A 217 -7.08 10.38 8.12
N ILE A 218 -7.13 11.68 8.40
CA ILE A 218 -7.60 12.68 7.43
C ILE A 218 -6.61 12.96 6.29
N TYR A 219 -5.47 12.30 6.29
CA TYR A 219 -4.41 12.40 5.30
C TYR A 219 -4.45 11.18 4.36
N ASP A 220 -3.54 11.13 3.38
CA ASP A 220 -3.39 9.93 2.57
C ASP A 220 -2.70 8.83 3.38
N ASP A 221 -3.33 7.68 3.48
CA ASP A 221 -2.79 6.46 4.06
C ASP A 221 -2.82 5.35 2.98
N ASN A 222 -1.64 4.85 2.59
CA ASN A 222 -1.50 4.08 1.36
C ASN A 222 -0.44 2.98 1.49
N TYR A 223 -0.32 2.09 0.49
CA TYR A 223 0.74 1.06 0.35
C TYR A 223 0.89 0.15 1.56
N PHE A 224 -0.21 -0.41 2.01
CA PHE A 224 -0.22 -1.31 3.17
C PHE A 224 0.34 -2.68 2.81
N VAL A 225 1.25 -3.20 3.65
CA VAL A 225 1.73 -4.59 3.62
C VAL A 225 1.82 -5.14 5.03
N MET A 226 1.67 -6.45 5.18
CA MET A 226 1.61 -7.11 6.49
C MET A 226 2.44 -8.40 6.49
N THR A 227 3.01 -8.72 7.65
CA THR A 227 3.64 -10.04 7.88
C THR A 227 2.61 -11.16 7.80
N ALA A 228 3.04 -12.35 7.38
CA ALA A 228 2.15 -13.51 7.21
C ALA A 228 1.43 -13.94 8.51
N ASP A 229 2.00 -13.61 9.68
CA ASP A 229 1.37 -13.85 10.98
C ASP A 229 0.31 -12.80 11.37
N GLY A 230 0.14 -11.77 10.52
CA GLY A 230 -0.83 -10.70 10.73
C GLY A 230 -0.53 -9.75 11.89
N ARG A 231 0.70 -9.77 12.44
CA ARG A 231 1.04 -9.01 13.66
C ARG A 231 1.80 -7.73 13.43
N THR A 232 2.50 -7.63 12.31
CA THR A 232 3.25 -6.43 11.95
C THR A 232 2.84 -5.97 10.57
N ALA A 233 2.54 -4.69 10.44
CA ALA A 233 2.26 -4.08 9.14
C ALA A 233 3.12 -2.84 8.93
N TYR A 234 3.27 -2.48 7.67
CA TYR A 234 3.90 -1.27 7.21
C TYR A 234 2.99 -0.59 6.20
N PHE A 235 2.93 0.72 6.23
CA PHE A 235 2.16 1.52 5.30
C PHE A 235 2.79 2.90 5.15
N SER A 236 2.46 3.61 4.09
CA SER A 236 2.91 4.98 3.86
C SER A 236 1.82 5.96 4.22
N SER A 237 2.20 7.09 4.81
CA SER A 237 1.30 8.18 5.11
C SER A 237 1.98 9.53 4.98
N ASN A 238 1.24 10.53 4.54
CA ASN A 238 1.69 11.92 4.49
C ASN A 238 1.24 12.74 5.72
N ARG A 239 0.87 12.05 6.81
CA ARG A 239 0.49 12.69 8.08
C ARG A 239 1.62 13.54 8.68
N PRO A 240 1.32 14.65 9.38
CA PRO A 240 2.35 15.61 9.83
C PRO A 240 3.38 15.08 10.83
N SER A 241 3.16 13.91 11.42
CA SER A 241 4.09 13.29 12.38
C SER A 241 5.36 12.72 11.74
N GLY A 242 5.47 12.71 10.40
CA GLY A 242 6.60 12.23 9.65
C GLY A 242 7.69 13.29 9.42
N ASN A 243 8.68 12.96 8.59
CA ASN A 243 9.83 13.81 8.27
C ASN A 243 9.78 14.42 6.87
N GLY A 244 8.82 14.03 6.05
CA GLY A 244 8.75 14.47 4.64
C GLY A 244 7.31 14.53 4.13
N GLY A 245 7.12 14.22 2.85
CA GLY A 245 5.81 14.03 2.26
C GLY A 245 5.21 12.72 2.77
N TYR A 246 5.47 11.61 2.08
CA TYR A 246 5.10 10.29 2.57
C TYR A 246 6.24 9.68 3.40
N ASP A 247 5.91 9.14 4.57
CA ASP A 247 6.81 8.36 5.41
C ASP A 247 6.25 6.95 5.59
N ILE A 248 7.15 5.97 5.82
CA ILE A 248 6.77 4.59 6.07
C ILE A 248 6.55 4.39 7.58
N TYR A 249 5.36 3.98 7.96
CA TYR A 249 4.96 3.70 9.33
C TYR A 249 4.96 2.20 9.58
N LYS A 250 5.41 1.81 10.77
CA LYS A 250 5.33 0.45 11.28
C LYS A 250 4.22 0.36 12.32
N MET A 251 3.37 -0.62 12.16
CA MET A 251 2.32 -0.96 13.12
C MET A 251 2.58 -2.34 13.71
N LYS A 252 2.30 -2.50 15.00
CA LYS A 252 2.23 -3.80 15.67
C LYS A 252 0.83 -4.03 16.22
N TYR A 253 0.24 -5.16 15.85
CA TYR A 253 -1.05 -5.58 16.34
C TYR A 253 -0.89 -6.50 17.56
N LYS A 254 -1.62 -6.25 18.65
CA LYS A 254 -1.56 -7.02 19.90
C LYS A 254 -2.67 -8.04 20.05
N GLY A 255 -3.68 -8.03 19.17
CA GLY A 255 -4.80 -8.98 19.26
C GLY A 255 -4.40 -10.41 18.95
N ASP A 256 -5.21 -11.36 19.40
CA ASP A 256 -4.97 -12.80 19.23
C ASP A 256 -5.26 -13.29 17.79
N LYS A 257 -5.91 -12.49 16.96
CA LYS A 257 -6.24 -12.81 15.58
C LYS A 257 -5.63 -11.79 14.62
N LYS A 258 -5.47 -12.18 13.35
CA LYS A 258 -5.16 -11.26 12.25
C LYS A 258 -6.03 -10.00 12.32
N LEU A 259 -5.51 -8.90 11.77
CA LEU A 259 -6.29 -7.68 11.50
C LEU A 259 -7.29 -7.98 10.37
N MET A 260 -8.30 -8.77 10.69
CA MET A 260 -9.37 -9.18 9.81
C MET A 260 -10.66 -8.39 10.12
N LEU A 261 -11.68 -8.58 9.31
CA LEU A 261 -13.04 -8.05 9.45
C LEU A 261 -13.67 -8.38 10.83
N SER A 262 -13.06 -7.95 11.92
CA SER A 262 -13.71 -8.06 13.23
C SER A 262 -14.61 -6.84 13.40
N GLN A 263 -15.90 -7.09 13.60
CA GLN A 263 -16.90 -6.06 13.89
C GLN A 263 -16.74 -5.45 15.31
N SER A 264 -15.71 -5.84 16.06
CA SER A 264 -15.47 -5.33 17.39
C SER A 264 -14.58 -4.08 17.35
N GLU A 265 -15.02 -3.04 17.99
CA GLU A 265 -14.41 -1.71 18.06
C GLU A 265 -13.05 -1.66 18.80
N ASP A 266 -12.60 -2.77 19.38
CA ASP A 266 -11.37 -2.84 20.18
C ASP A 266 -10.16 -3.32 19.39
N LYS A 267 -9.72 -2.53 18.41
CA LYS A 267 -8.43 -2.73 17.75
C LYS A 267 -7.31 -2.22 18.66
N LEU A 268 -6.70 -3.10 19.44
CA LEU A 268 -5.58 -2.75 20.32
C LEU A 268 -4.27 -2.64 19.52
N PHE A 269 -3.95 -1.45 19.08
CA PHE A 269 -2.64 -1.14 18.49
C PHE A 269 -1.63 -0.83 19.59
N SER A 270 -0.42 -1.41 19.47
CA SER A 270 0.63 -1.14 20.46
C SER A 270 1.45 0.07 20.13
N GLU A 271 1.69 0.32 18.86
CA GLU A 271 2.58 1.38 18.41
C GLU A 271 2.46 1.59 16.89
N ILE A 272 2.33 2.85 16.49
CA ILE A 272 2.49 3.29 15.10
C ILE A 272 3.58 4.35 15.09
N LYS A 273 4.73 4.03 14.49
CA LYS A 273 5.89 4.93 14.42
C LYS A 273 6.51 4.91 13.03
N PRO A 274 7.05 6.04 12.56
CA PRO A 274 7.85 6.07 11.34
C PRO A 274 9.11 5.22 11.51
N ILE A 275 9.51 4.51 10.43
CA ILE A 275 10.66 3.58 10.46
C ILE A 275 11.99 4.32 10.55
N ALA A 276 12.10 5.48 9.93
CA ALA A 276 13.31 6.29 9.89
C ALA A 276 13.06 7.66 10.51
N SER A 277 13.73 7.94 11.61
CA SER A 277 13.91 9.30 12.09
C SER A 277 15.22 9.83 11.51
N LEU A 278 15.17 10.62 10.44
CA LEU A 278 16.26 11.50 10.11
C LEU A 278 16.35 12.51 11.26
N LYS A 279 17.50 12.55 11.97
CA LYS A 279 17.75 13.57 12.98
C LYS A 279 17.68 14.93 12.30
N LYS A 280 16.55 15.62 12.38
CA LYS A 280 16.53 17.07 12.27
C LYS A 280 16.81 17.60 13.66
N GLU A 281 17.91 18.33 13.78
CA GLU A 281 18.17 19.18 14.93
C GLU A 281 17.04 20.21 15.05
N ASN A 282 16.45 20.24 16.23
CA ASN A 282 15.64 21.32 16.81
C ASN A 282 14.66 22.05 15.88
N VAL A 283 13.52 21.41 15.62
CA VAL A 283 12.27 22.16 15.40
C VAL A 283 11.46 22.08 16.69
N ALA A 284 11.02 23.25 17.17
CA ALA A 284 10.24 23.40 18.37
C ALA A 284 9.07 22.39 18.38
N LYS A 285 8.87 21.73 19.53
CA LYS A 285 7.70 20.89 19.78
C LYS A 285 6.44 21.75 19.70
N GLU A 286 5.83 21.81 18.52
CA GLU A 286 4.41 22.14 18.49
C GLU A 286 3.65 21.00 19.13
N SER A 287 2.86 21.32 20.14
CA SER A 287 1.99 20.38 20.81
C SER A 287 1.05 19.74 19.80
N LEU A 288 1.20 18.43 19.59
CA LEU A 288 0.27 17.62 18.80
C LEU A 288 -1.14 17.81 19.35
N LYS A 289 -1.96 18.54 18.63
CA LYS A 289 -3.41 18.53 18.87
C LYS A 289 -3.91 17.15 18.42
N LEU A 290 -4.22 16.31 19.39
CA LEU A 290 -4.91 15.04 19.14
C LEU A 290 -6.28 15.37 18.57
N LEU A 291 -6.48 15.09 17.28
CA LEU A 291 -7.81 15.14 16.68
C LEU A 291 -8.53 13.83 17.05
N THR A 292 -9.52 13.91 17.91
CA THR A 292 -10.38 12.79 18.24
C THR A 292 -11.62 12.85 17.36
N ILE A 293 -11.80 11.85 16.50
CA ILE A 293 -12.97 11.76 15.63
C ILE A 293 -13.98 10.83 16.30
N PHE A 294 -15.14 11.37 16.66
CA PHE A 294 -16.29 10.59 17.13
C PHE A 294 -17.18 10.23 15.95
N ARG A 295 -17.37 8.95 15.70
CA ARG A 295 -18.32 8.45 14.70
C ARG A 295 -19.43 7.70 15.40
N GLY A 296 -20.67 8.14 15.20
CA GLY A 296 -21.83 7.51 15.82
C GLY A 296 -23.13 8.02 15.21
N LYS A 297 -24.23 7.34 15.55
CA LYS A 297 -25.58 7.78 15.23
C LYS A 297 -26.27 8.14 16.54
N VAL A 298 -26.88 9.31 16.61
CA VAL A 298 -27.77 9.67 17.71
C VAL A 298 -29.15 9.12 17.38
N LEU A 299 -29.65 8.22 18.22
CA LEU A 299 -30.93 7.56 18.02
C LEU A 299 -31.87 7.91 19.15
N ASP A 300 -33.16 8.05 18.83
CA ASP A 300 -34.21 8.13 19.86
C ASP A 300 -34.23 6.78 20.63
N LYS A 301 -34.26 6.89 21.97
CA LYS A 301 -34.15 5.73 22.87
C LYS A 301 -35.29 4.74 22.73
N VAL A 302 -36.48 5.18 22.30
CA VAL A 302 -37.68 4.34 22.22
C VAL A 302 -37.90 3.83 20.80
N SER A 303 -37.80 4.70 19.81
CA SER A 303 -38.08 4.37 18.41
C SER A 303 -36.89 3.80 17.67
N LEU A 304 -35.66 3.94 18.20
CA LEU A 304 -34.37 3.60 17.58
C LEU A 304 -34.15 4.26 16.21
N LYS A 305 -34.87 5.35 15.93
CA LYS A 305 -34.70 6.11 14.69
C LYS A 305 -33.67 7.21 14.86
N PRO A 306 -32.93 7.55 13.80
CA PRO A 306 -32.02 8.69 13.82
C PRO A 306 -32.77 9.98 14.18
N VAL A 307 -32.19 10.77 15.07
CA VAL A 307 -32.71 12.10 15.44
C VAL A 307 -31.66 13.15 15.18
N GLU A 308 -32.16 14.36 14.87
CA GLU A 308 -31.30 15.54 14.79
C GLU A 308 -30.92 15.96 16.22
N ALA A 309 -29.62 16.10 16.47
CA ALA A 309 -29.12 16.46 17.79
C ALA A 309 -27.88 17.34 17.68
N GLU A 310 -27.76 18.30 18.58
CA GLU A 310 -26.55 19.09 18.75
C GLU A 310 -25.61 18.38 19.73
N ILE A 311 -24.38 18.12 19.28
CA ILE A 311 -23.34 17.49 20.11
C ILE A 311 -22.37 18.59 20.55
N LYS A 312 -22.33 18.84 21.86
CA LYS A 312 -21.34 19.73 22.49
C LYS A 312 -20.18 18.92 23.03
N ILE A 313 -18.99 19.19 22.49
CA ILE A 313 -17.74 18.66 23.04
C ILE A 313 -17.19 19.66 24.03
N ILE A 314 -17.06 19.26 25.29
CA ILE A 314 -16.48 20.07 26.35
C ILE A 314 -15.11 19.52 26.67
N ASP A 315 -14.06 20.32 26.48
CA ASP A 315 -12.70 19.98 26.89
C ASP A 315 -12.56 20.25 28.39
N ASN A 316 -12.45 19.17 29.16
CA ASN A 316 -12.26 19.25 30.63
C ASN A 316 -10.77 19.43 31.03
N SER A 317 -9.85 19.64 30.07
CA SER A 317 -8.43 19.84 30.37
C SER A 317 -8.05 21.25 30.84
N SER A 318 -9.00 22.14 30.99
CA SER A 318 -8.79 23.55 31.40
C SER A 318 -9.18 23.87 32.83
N GLU A 319 -9.35 22.87 33.71
CA GLU A 319 -9.38 23.13 35.16
C GLU A 319 -8.04 22.71 35.77
N ASN A 320 -7.05 23.64 35.73
CA ASN A 320 -6.08 23.98 36.76
C ASN A 320 -5.32 25.25 36.38
#